data_3fbdab5737730e8c712a9d5c69f6f4ec
#
_entry.id   3fbdab5737730e8c712a9d5c69f6f4ec
#
_cell.length_a   1.000
_cell.length_b   1.000
_cell.length_c   1.000
_cell.angle_alpha   90.00
_cell.angle_beta   90.00
_cell.angle_gamma   90.00
#
_symmetry.space_group_name_H-M   'P 1'
#
loop_
_entity.id
_entity.type
_entity.pdbx_description
1 polymer ?
#
loop_
_entity_poly.entity_id
_entity_poly.type
_entity_poly.pdbx_seq_one_letter_code
_entity_poly.pdbx_strand_id
1 'polypeptide(L)'
;MIRLLSRWLIPDRDNVSSPAVRRAYGTLCGAVGIALNILLFIGKFFAGQLSGSIAVTADAFNNLSDAGSSAVTLLGFRLAGKKPDTDHPFGHGRIEYISGLIVAGLILLMGVELAKSSFDKILHPEAVTFSLMAIAIMAASVCAKVYMWLYNRAVGRKIKSAAMEATATDSLSDTVSTLAVLLAMLIGKWTGLAVDGYVGLVVALFILFSAYKAAKETLSPLLGQAPDPALVQQIRDIVLSNDTVLGVHDLVVHDYGPGRLMITLHAEVPAHGDIMAMHDVIDNIEKELMEKLHCHAVIHMDPIVTDGSVTALKEQVAVLVKQVDPGLTIHDFRVVRGTTHDNLIFDAVLPFSSSKTPAQAAQEIRALVRAMDGNYYAVVTVEHSYTD
;
A
#
# COMPACT_ATOMS: atom_id res chain seq x y z
N MET A 1 25.54 -6.39 -7.98
CA MET A 1 26.05 -5.76 -6.74
C MET A 1 25.11 -5.99 -5.55
N ILE A 2 23.87 -5.49 -5.53
CA ILE A 2 22.92 -5.64 -4.39
C ILE A 2 22.69 -7.10 -3.98
N ARG A 3 22.52 -8.03 -4.94
CA ARG A 3 22.37 -9.47 -4.64
C ARG A 3 23.59 -10.07 -3.92
N LEU A 4 24.79 -9.60 -4.21
CA LEU A 4 26.00 -10.03 -3.52
C LEU A 4 26.10 -9.38 -2.14
N LEU A 5 25.88 -8.07 -2.05
CA LEU A 5 25.92 -7.34 -0.77
C LEU A 5 24.87 -7.87 0.21
N SER A 6 23.65 -8.18 -0.25
CA SER A 6 22.61 -8.76 0.60
C SER A 6 22.98 -10.15 1.14
N ARG A 7 23.76 -10.94 0.40
CA ARG A 7 24.27 -12.25 0.89
C ARG A 7 25.22 -12.10 2.08
N TRP A 8 26.02 -11.04 2.08
CA TRP A 8 27.06 -10.81 3.07
C TRP A 8 26.58 -10.01 4.28
N LEU A 9 25.61 -9.09 4.05
CA LEU A 9 25.21 -8.09 5.04
C LEU A 9 23.86 -8.37 5.68
N ILE A 10 23.03 -9.26 5.11
CA ILE A 10 21.69 -9.53 5.62
C ILE A 10 21.58 -11.00 6.02
N PRO A 11 21.66 -11.31 7.32
CA PRO A 11 21.33 -12.65 7.83
C PRO A 11 19.85 -12.97 7.51
N ASP A 12 19.53 -14.24 7.28
CA ASP A 12 18.17 -14.72 6.99
C ASP A 12 17.43 -13.92 5.90
N ARG A 13 18.16 -13.44 4.89
CA ARG A 13 17.68 -12.55 3.81
C ARG A 13 16.40 -13.02 3.09
N ASP A 14 16.04 -14.29 3.21
CA ASP A 14 14.87 -14.86 2.56
C ASP A 14 13.61 -14.77 3.44
N ASN A 15 13.77 -14.52 4.75
CA ASN A 15 12.67 -14.22 5.67
C ASN A 15 12.24 -12.75 5.58
N VAL A 16 11.55 -12.41 4.48
CA VAL A 16 11.12 -11.03 4.19
C VAL A 16 9.95 -10.55 5.05
N SER A 17 9.26 -11.43 5.76
CA SER A 17 8.24 -11.08 6.75
C SER A 17 8.86 -10.45 8.02
N SER A 18 10.12 -10.74 8.30
CA SER A 18 10.83 -10.15 9.44
C SER A 18 11.06 -8.63 9.24
N PRO A 19 10.59 -7.78 10.17
CA PRO A 19 10.84 -6.33 10.10
C PRO A 19 12.33 -5.97 10.10
N ALA A 20 13.19 -6.80 10.72
CA ALA A 20 14.64 -6.61 10.74
C ALA A 20 15.26 -6.81 9.34
N VAL A 21 14.85 -7.86 8.64
CA VAL A 21 15.30 -8.15 7.26
C VAL A 21 14.83 -7.08 6.29
N ARG A 22 13.55 -6.65 6.39
CA ARG A 22 12.99 -5.54 5.60
C ARG A 22 13.81 -4.26 5.77
N ARG A 23 14.05 -3.86 7.03
CA ARG A 23 14.87 -2.68 7.36
C ARG A 23 16.29 -2.79 6.80
N ALA A 24 16.93 -3.96 6.92
CA ALA A 24 18.28 -4.19 6.40
C ALA A 24 18.33 -4.01 4.87
N TYR A 25 17.33 -4.52 4.12
CA TYR A 25 17.22 -4.30 2.69
C TYR A 25 17.05 -2.81 2.33
N GLY A 26 16.12 -2.10 2.99
CA GLY A 26 15.89 -0.68 2.75
C GLY A 26 17.12 0.17 3.05
N THR A 27 17.79 -0.09 4.18
CA THR A 27 19.02 0.60 4.56
C THR A 27 20.16 0.33 3.57
N LEU A 28 20.33 -0.92 3.12
CA LEU A 28 21.34 -1.28 2.13
C LEU A 28 21.10 -0.58 0.79
N CYS A 29 19.85 -0.62 0.30
CA CYS A 29 19.48 0.00 -0.98
C CYS A 29 19.62 1.52 -0.92
N GLY A 30 19.19 2.17 0.16
CA GLY A 30 19.37 3.61 0.36
C GLY A 30 20.84 4.02 0.41
N ALA A 31 21.70 3.28 1.15
CA ALA A 31 23.13 3.55 1.22
C ALA A 31 23.83 3.41 -0.16
N VAL A 32 23.46 2.37 -0.92
CA VAL A 32 23.97 2.17 -2.28
C VAL A 32 23.47 3.27 -3.22
N GLY A 33 22.19 3.69 -3.06
CA GLY A 33 21.62 4.81 -3.82
C GLY A 33 22.40 6.11 -3.59
N ILE A 34 22.66 6.46 -2.33
CA ILE A 34 23.47 7.64 -1.98
C ILE A 34 24.86 7.54 -2.62
N ALA A 35 25.55 6.41 -2.46
CA ALA A 35 26.89 6.22 -2.99
C ALA A 35 26.95 6.37 -4.52
N LEU A 36 26.00 5.76 -5.24
CA LEU A 36 25.91 5.85 -6.70
C LEU A 36 25.59 7.28 -7.17
N ASN A 37 24.65 7.96 -6.55
CA ASN A 37 24.29 9.33 -6.91
C ASN A 37 25.44 10.31 -6.61
N ILE A 38 26.19 10.13 -5.51
CA ILE A 38 27.38 10.93 -5.22
C ILE A 38 28.50 10.67 -6.26
N LEU A 39 28.71 9.41 -6.66
CA LEU A 39 29.68 9.08 -7.71
C LEU A 39 29.28 9.71 -9.05
N LEU A 40 28.02 9.68 -9.41
CA LEU A 40 27.49 10.33 -10.61
C LEU A 40 27.65 11.86 -10.52
N PHE A 41 27.34 12.47 -9.37
CA PHE A 41 27.57 13.89 -9.13
C PHE A 41 29.03 14.27 -9.36
N ILE A 42 29.97 13.59 -8.70
CA ILE A 42 31.42 13.86 -8.83
C ILE A 42 31.86 13.71 -10.28
N GLY A 43 31.53 12.60 -10.94
CA GLY A 43 31.91 12.35 -12.32
C GLY A 43 31.38 13.41 -13.28
N LYS A 44 30.10 13.76 -13.20
CA LYS A 44 29.44 14.79 -14.04
C LYS A 44 29.96 16.18 -13.73
N PHE A 45 30.20 16.51 -12.45
CA PHE A 45 30.69 17.83 -12.05
C PHE A 45 32.10 18.11 -12.65
N PHE A 46 33.06 17.18 -12.48
CA PHE A 46 34.36 17.33 -13.06
C PHE A 46 34.34 17.34 -14.60
N ALA A 47 33.51 16.51 -15.21
CA ALA A 47 33.35 16.51 -16.66
C ALA A 47 32.74 17.81 -17.19
N GLY A 48 31.74 18.37 -16.47
CA GLY A 48 31.15 19.67 -16.78
C GLY A 48 32.18 20.81 -16.71
N GLN A 49 33.02 20.82 -15.66
CA GLN A 49 34.09 21.81 -15.50
C GLN A 49 35.14 21.71 -16.62
N LEU A 50 35.60 20.48 -16.92
CA LEU A 50 36.63 20.25 -17.97
C LEU A 50 36.11 20.55 -19.38
N SER A 51 34.81 20.33 -19.65
CA SER A 51 34.18 20.60 -20.95
C SER A 51 33.63 22.02 -21.09
N GLY A 52 33.56 22.80 -19.99
CA GLY A 52 32.90 24.10 -19.95
C GLY A 52 31.38 24.01 -20.14
N SER A 53 30.79 22.83 -19.99
CA SER A 53 29.37 22.60 -20.20
C SER A 53 28.54 22.88 -18.94
N ILE A 54 27.82 23.99 -18.94
CA ILE A 54 26.86 24.36 -17.87
C ILE A 54 25.78 23.32 -17.75
N ALA A 55 25.29 22.74 -18.85
CA ALA A 55 24.25 21.72 -18.86
C ALA A 55 24.68 20.44 -18.12
N VAL A 56 25.93 19.96 -18.35
CA VAL A 56 26.49 18.79 -17.66
C VAL A 56 26.67 19.08 -16.16
N THR A 57 27.11 20.30 -15.83
CA THR A 57 27.29 20.74 -14.43
C THR A 57 25.92 20.83 -13.72
N ALA A 58 24.89 21.37 -14.37
CA ALA A 58 23.52 21.40 -13.82
C ALA A 58 22.97 19.99 -13.60
N ASP A 59 23.17 19.07 -14.55
CA ASP A 59 22.76 17.66 -14.42
C ASP A 59 23.52 16.92 -13.29
N ALA A 60 24.75 17.35 -12.95
CA ALA A 60 25.45 16.86 -11.76
C ALA A 60 24.69 17.21 -10.47
N PHE A 61 24.20 18.44 -10.34
CA PHE A 61 23.44 18.84 -9.15
C PHE A 61 22.11 18.09 -9.02
N ASN A 62 21.47 17.66 -10.12
CA ASN A 62 20.32 16.76 -10.05
C ASN A 62 20.66 15.46 -9.32
N ASN A 63 21.84 14.84 -9.63
CA ASN A 63 22.24 13.62 -8.90
C ASN A 63 22.53 13.87 -7.41
N LEU A 64 22.91 15.07 -7.02
CA LEU A 64 23.04 15.43 -5.60
C LEU A 64 21.66 15.50 -4.93
N SER A 65 20.66 16.05 -5.61
CA SER A 65 19.25 16.01 -5.14
C SER A 65 18.73 14.58 -5.00
N ASP A 66 19.06 13.69 -5.95
CA ASP A 66 18.66 12.27 -5.92
C ASP A 66 19.35 11.51 -4.77
N ALA A 67 20.56 11.92 -4.40
CA ALA A 67 21.21 11.43 -3.17
C ALA A 67 20.40 11.83 -1.93
N GLY A 68 19.77 13.01 -1.93
CA GLY A 68 18.84 13.47 -0.90
C GLY A 68 17.59 12.56 -0.80
N SER A 69 16.94 12.24 -1.92
CA SER A 69 15.81 11.29 -1.96
C SER A 69 16.18 9.91 -1.42
N SER A 70 17.38 9.42 -1.79
CA SER A 70 17.91 8.15 -1.27
C SER A 70 18.18 8.23 0.24
N ALA A 71 18.62 9.40 0.76
CA ALA A 71 18.82 9.62 2.19
C ALA A 71 17.48 9.62 2.95
N VAL A 72 16.41 10.23 2.41
CA VAL A 72 15.05 10.18 2.98
C VAL A 72 14.60 8.73 3.12
N THR A 73 14.77 7.92 2.07
CA THR A 73 14.42 6.50 2.10
C THR A 73 15.20 5.74 3.17
N LEU A 74 16.54 5.94 3.24
CA LEU A 74 17.39 5.30 4.25
C LEU A 74 16.98 5.68 5.68
N LEU A 75 16.77 6.97 5.93
CA LEU A 75 16.32 7.46 7.23
C LEU A 75 14.92 6.93 7.58
N GLY A 76 14.01 6.88 6.60
CA GLY A 76 12.68 6.32 6.74
C GLY A 76 12.73 4.88 7.26
N PHE A 77 13.53 4.01 6.64
CA PHE A 77 13.69 2.63 7.10
C PHE A 77 14.35 2.51 8.48
N ARG A 78 15.31 3.37 8.80
CA ARG A 78 15.93 3.38 10.14
C ARG A 78 14.94 3.80 11.22
N LEU A 79 14.18 4.86 10.98
CA LEU A 79 13.20 5.39 11.93
C LEU A 79 11.99 4.46 12.06
N ALA A 80 11.48 3.90 10.96
CA ALA A 80 10.40 2.91 10.99
C ALA A 80 10.76 1.68 11.83
N GLY A 81 12.03 1.31 11.90
CA GLY A 81 12.53 0.22 12.73
C GLY A 81 12.69 0.55 14.22
N LYS A 82 12.44 1.80 14.67
CA LYS A 82 12.49 2.17 16.08
C LYS A 82 11.42 1.42 16.87
N LYS A 83 11.79 0.96 18.07
CA LYS A 83 10.85 0.28 18.97
C LYS A 83 9.71 1.22 19.41
N PRO A 84 8.57 0.67 19.83
CA PRO A 84 7.54 1.45 20.52
C PRO A 84 8.12 2.25 21.68
N ASP A 85 7.60 3.45 21.87
CA ASP A 85 7.92 4.34 22.99
C ASP A 85 6.63 4.93 23.58
N THR A 86 6.74 5.80 24.57
CA THR A 86 5.58 6.40 25.28
C THR A 86 4.71 7.24 24.36
N ASP A 87 5.31 7.89 23.35
CA ASP A 87 4.59 8.76 22.43
C ASP A 87 3.99 7.97 21.26
N HIS A 88 4.62 6.84 20.89
CA HIS A 88 4.20 5.97 19.80
C HIS A 88 4.14 4.50 20.25
N PRO A 89 3.12 4.11 21.05
CA PRO A 89 3.02 2.76 21.63
C PRO A 89 2.83 1.66 20.55
N PHE A 90 2.28 2.00 19.39
CA PHE A 90 2.18 1.06 18.24
C PHE A 90 3.45 1.07 17.36
N GLY A 91 4.47 1.86 17.75
CA GLY A 91 5.76 1.98 17.06
C GLY A 91 5.74 2.93 15.87
N HIS A 92 6.84 2.95 15.13
CA HIS A 92 7.15 3.97 14.13
C HIS A 92 7.03 3.45 12.68
N GLY A 93 6.39 2.30 12.45
CA GLY A 93 6.35 1.64 11.14
C GLY A 93 5.80 2.53 10.01
N ARG A 94 4.82 3.40 10.29
CA ARG A 94 4.23 4.32 9.31
C ARG A 94 5.20 5.36 8.76
N ILE A 95 6.37 5.59 9.40
CA ILE A 95 7.42 6.47 8.87
C ILE A 95 7.93 5.97 7.51
N GLU A 96 7.86 4.65 7.23
CA GLU A 96 8.18 4.13 5.90
C GLU A 96 7.27 4.71 4.83
N TYR A 97 5.96 4.79 5.08
CA TYR A 97 4.98 5.39 4.14
C TYR A 97 5.19 6.89 4.00
N ILE A 98 5.45 7.60 5.12
CA ILE A 98 5.74 9.04 5.10
C ILE A 98 7.00 9.33 4.28
N SER A 99 8.06 8.54 4.42
CA SER A 99 9.28 8.72 3.62
C SER A 99 9.03 8.49 2.13
N GLY A 100 8.24 7.48 1.77
CA GLY A 100 7.82 7.27 0.39
C GLY A 100 7.00 8.43 -0.17
N LEU A 101 6.10 9.01 0.63
CA LEU A 101 5.31 10.19 0.25
C LEU A 101 6.18 11.42 0.04
N ILE A 102 7.21 11.64 0.88
CA ILE A 102 8.18 12.72 0.70
C ILE A 102 8.93 12.55 -0.64
N VAL A 103 9.41 11.35 -0.93
CA VAL A 103 10.09 11.06 -2.21
C VAL A 103 9.16 11.31 -3.39
N ALA A 104 7.91 10.84 -3.34
CA ALA A 104 6.92 11.10 -4.38
C ALA A 104 6.64 12.61 -4.56
N GLY A 105 6.62 13.38 -3.46
CA GLY A 105 6.50 14.84 -3.48
C GLY A 105 7.68 15.52 -4.17
N LEU A 106 8.90 15.05 -3.91
CA LEU A 106 10.10 15.55 -4.61
C LEU A 106 10.04 15.27 -6.11
N ILE A 107 9.60 14.07 -6.52
CA ILE A 107 9.42 13.73 -7.94
C ILE A 107 8.36 14.62 -8.59
N LEU A 108 7.26 14.93 -7.89
CA LEU A 108 6.24 15.88 -8.37
C LEU A 108 6.82 17.25 -8.63
N LEU A 109 7.62 17.79 -7.69
CA LEU A 109 8.29 19.08 -7.85
C LEU A 109 9.22 19.09 -9.06
N MET A 110 10.04 18.04 -9.23
CA MET A 110 10.92 17.87 -10.40
C MET A 110 10.11 17.81 -11.72
N GLY A 111 9.00 17.08 -11.73
CA GLY A 111 8.12 17.00 -12.89
C GLY A 111 7.53 18.35 -13.30
N VAL A 112 7.10 19.17 -12.32
CA VAL A 112 6.61 20.54 -12.55
C VAL A 112 7.72 21.44 -13.08
N GLU A 113 8.92 21.36 -12.53
CA GLU A 113 10.06 22.15 -12.97
C GLU A 113 10.50 21.79 -14.39
N LEU A 114 10.55 20.49 -14.72
CA LEU A 114 10.80 20.02 -16.08
C LEU A 114 9.72 20.50 -17.06
N ALA A 115 8.44 20.49 -16.66
CA ALA A 115 7.35 20.99 -17.50
C ALA A 115 7.52 22.49 -17.81
N LYS A 116 7.84 23.30 -16.78
CA LYS A 116 8.11 24.75 -16.94
C LYS A 116 9.29 24.99 -17.86
N SER A 117 10.42 24.35 -17.61
CA SER A 117 11.64 24.48 -18.43
C SER A 117 11.41 24.02 -19.87
N SER A 118 10.68 22.92 -20.07
CA SER A 118 10.32 22.45 -21.40
C SER A 118 9.41 23.39 -22.16
N PHE A 119 8.44 23.98 -21.46
CA PHE A 119 7.55 24.99 -22.06
C PHE A 119 8.30 26.26 -22.45
N ASP A 120 9.25 26.72 -21.60
CA ASP A 120 10.09 27.86 -21.92
C ASP A 120 10.96 27.61 -23.17
N LYS A 121 11.55 26.42 -23.30
CA LYS A 121 12.28 26.00 -24.49
C LYS A 121 11.43 25.89 -25.76
N ILE A 122 10.14 25.65 -25.65
CA ILE A 122 9.22 25.72 -26.81
C ILE A 122 9.04 27.16 -27.26
N LEU A 123 8.91 28.10 -26.31
CA LEU A 123 8.75 29.55 -26.62
C LEU A 123 10.06 30.21 -27.08
N HIS A 124 11.18 29.78 -26.48
CA HIS A 124 12.51 30.33 -26.74
C HIS A 124 13.47 29.20 -27.14
N PRO A 125 13.43 28.72 -28.39
CA PRO A 125 14.27 27.62 -28.84
C PRO A 125 15.75 27.96 -28.78
N GLU A 126 16.56 27.23 -28.02
CA GLU A 126 18.00 27.37 -27.97
C GLU A 126 18.69 26.25 -28.76
N ALA A 127 19.81 26.58 -29.41
CA ALA A 127 20.61 25.58 -30.12
C ALA A 127 21.31 24.64 -29.14
N VAL A 128 21.03 23.34 -29.23
CA VAL A 128 21.67 22.34 -28.38
C VAL A 128 23.11 22.11 -28.83
N THR A 129 24.06 22.36 -27.93
CA THR A 129 25.51 22.13 -28.19
C THR A 129 25.81 20.64 -28.11
N PHE A 130 26.32 20.09 -29.23
CA PHE A 130 26.69 18.68 -29.33
C PHE A 130 28.09 18.44 -28.80
N SER A 131 28.23 17.65 -27.71
CA SER A 131 29.50 17.19 -27.17
C SER A 131 29.55 15.68 -27.03
N LEU A 132 30.52 15.01 -27.66
CA LEU A 132 30.67 13.56 -27.57
C LEU A 132 30.94 13.11 -26.10
N MET A 133 31.65 13.92 -25.35
CA MET A 133 31.93 13.68 -23.94
C MET A 133 30.66 13.76 -23.10
N ALA A 134 29.77 14.75 -23.36
CA ALA A 134 28.50 14.86 -22.70
C ALA A 134 27.63 13.64 -22.96
N ILE A 135 27.58 13.16 -24.22
CA ILE A 135 26.80 11.94 -24.57
C ILE A 135 27.34 10.71 -23.84
N ALA A 136 28.66 10.50 -23.78
CA ALA A 136 29.24 9.35 -23.08
C ALA A 136 28.90 9.35 -21.57
N ILE A 137 28.96 10.52 -20.93
CA ILE A 137 28.61 10.70 -19.51
C ILE A 137 27.12 10.47 -19.26
N MET A 138 26.26 11.02 -20.12
CA MET A 138 24.82 10.80 -20.04
C MET A 138 24.48 9.32 -20.24
N ALA A 139 25.10 8.63 -21.19
CA ALA A 139 24.90 7.20 -21.39
C ALA A 139 25.33 6.37 -20.16
N ALA A 140 26.48 6.68 -19.57
CA ALA A 140 26.93 6.04 -18.32
C ALA A 140 25.95 6.32 -17.15
N SER A 141 25.42 7.54 -17.06
CA SER A 141 24.39 7.91 -16.09
C SER A 141 23.10 7.11 -16.27
N VAL A 142 22.63 6.96 -17.52
CA VAL A 142 21.45 6.13 -17.84
C VAL A 142 21.68 4.68 -17.38
N CYS A 143 22.82 4.08 -17.67
CA CYS A 143 23.13 2.73 -17.21
C CYS A 143 23.08 2.59 -15.69
N ALA A 144 23.65 3.56 -14.97
CA ALA A 144 23.63 3.57 -13.50
C ALA A 144 22.18 3.73 -12.96
N LYS A 145 21.39 4.65 -13.52
CA LYS A 145 20.01 4.89 -13.11
C LYS A 145 19.08 3.71 -13.45
N VAL A 146 19.25 3.07 -14.61
CA VAL A 146 18.53 1.82 -14.94
C VAL A 146 18.89 0.72 -13.93
N TYR A 147 20.14 0.59 -13.54
CA TYR A 147 20.55 -0.36 -12.51
C TYR A 147 19.89 -0.03 -11.16
N MET A 148 19.82 1.26 -10.78
CA MET A 148 19.16 1.70 -9.55
C MET A 148 17.65 1.40 -9.58
N TRP A 149 16.98 1.71 -10.68
CA TRP A 149 15.59 1.34 -10.90
C TRP A 149 15.33 -0.16 -10.74
N LEU A 150 16.15 -0.99 -11.41
CA LEU A 150 15.96 -2.44 -11.38
C LEU A 150 16.13 -3.02 -9.97
N TYR A 151 17.15 -2.61 -9.21
CA TYR A 151 17.32 -3.19 -7.87
C TYR A 151 16.31 -2.63 -6.87
N ASN A 152 15.99 -1.33 -6.92
CA ASN A 152 15.00 -0.73 -6.05
C ASN A 152 13.62 -1.36 -6.27
N ARG A 153 13.22 -1.54 -7.53
CA ARG A 153 11.96 -2.22 -7.88
C ARG A 153 11.95 -3.69 -7.46
N ALA A 154 13.04 -4.42 -7.70
CA ALA A 154 13.13 -5.83 -7.31
C ALA A 154 13.09 -6.02 -5.79
N VAL A 155 13.79 -5.18 -5.04
CA VAL A 155 13.79 -5.21 -3.57
C VAL A 155 12.45 -4.69 -3.04
N GLY A 156 11.93 -3.57 -3.55
CA GLY A 156 10.65 -2.99 -3.16
C GLY A 156 9.52 -4.00 -3.23
N ARG A 157 9.43 -4.73 -4.35
CA ARG A 157 8.46 -5.83 -4.51
C ARG A 157 8.71 -6.99 -3.55
N LYS A 158 9.98 -7.37 -3.36
CA LYS A 158 10.34 -8.47 -2.46
C LYS A 158 9.92 -8.19 -1.02
N ILE A 159 10.12 -6.95 -0.54
CA ILE A 159 9.80 -6.55 0.83
C ILE A 159 8.45 -5.81 0.95
N LYS A 160 7.67 -5.72 -0.13
CA LYS A 160 6.38 -4.97 -0.21
C LYS A 160 6.50 -3.56 0.36
N SER A 161 7.48 -2.77 -0.11
CA SER A 161 7.78 -1.41 0.38
C SER A 161 7.40 -0.34 -0.61
N ALA A 162 6.39 0.48 -0.28
CA ALA A 162 5.98 1.63 -1.09
C ALA A 162 7.09 2.70 -1.18
N ALA A 163 7.89 2.89 -0.12
CA ALA A 163 9.04 3.81 -0.13
C ALA A 163 10.11 3.37 -1.15
N MET A 164 10.41 2.06 -1.23
CA MET A 164 11.34 1.54 -2.23
C MET A 164 10.79 1.64 -3.65
N GLU A 165 9.49 1.45 -3.82
CA GLU A 165 8.82 1.62 -5.13
C GLU A 165 8.83 3.09 -5.56
N ALA A 166 8.62 4.04 -4.65
CA ALA A 166 8.77 5.47 -4.92
C ALA A 166 10.21 5.81 -5.37
N THR A 167 11.24 5.31 -4.67
CA THR A 167 12.65 5.48 -5.06
C THR A 167 12.99 4.82 -6.41
N ALA A 168 12.33 3.70 -6.74
CA ALA A 168 12.46 3.10 -8.07
C ALA A 168 11.83 3.99 -9.14
N THR A 169 10.67 4.59 -8.87
CA THR A 169 9.98 5.53 -9.78
C THR A 169 10.85 6.78 -10.03
N ASP A 170 11.51 7.32 -9.01
CA ASP A 170 12.49 8.39 -9.11
C ASP A 170 13.60 8.04 -10.12
N SER A 171 14.30 6.92 -9.90
CA SER A 171 15.36 6.44 -10.79
C SER A 171 14.89 6.17 -12.23
N LEU A 172 13.63 5.74 -12.41
CA LEU A 172 13.02 5.56 -13.73
C LEU A 172 12.76 6.91 -14.41
N SER A 173 12.23 7.87 -13.66
CA SER A 173 11.95 9.22 -14.15
C SER A 173 13.22 9.90 -14.67
N ASP A 174 14.32 9.77 -13.93
CA ASP A 174 15.64 10.26 -14.35
C ASP A 174 16.14 9.56 -15.62
N THR A 175 15.96 8.24 -15.68
CA THR A 175 16.33 7.46 -16.87
C THR A 175 15.58 7.93 -18.11
N VAL A 176 14.25 8.08 -18.00
CA VAL A 176 13.39 8.52 -19.11
C VAL A 176 13.73 9.95 -19.52
N SER A 177 13.91 10.86 -18.56
CA SER A 177 14.32 12.25 -18.81
C SER A 177 15.65 12.33 -19.54
N THR A 178 16.69 11.61 -19.06
CA THR A 178 18.02 11.62 -19.68
C THR A 178 18.00 10.99 -21.09
N LEU A 179 17.26 9.88 -21.29
CA LEU A 179 17.10 9.27 -22.62
C LEU A 179 16.35 10.20 -23.59
N ALA A 180 15.34 10.89 -23.13
CA ALA A 180 14.58 11.85 -23.94
C ALA A 180 15.47 13.01 -24.41
N VAL A 181 16.30 13.55 -23.50
CA VAL A 181 17.29 14.61 -23.86
C VAL A 181 18.30 14.09 -24.87
N LEU A 182 18.83 12.86 -24.68
CA LEU A 182 19.75 12.24 -25.64
C LEU A 182 19.12 12.07 -27.03
N LEU A 183 17.89 11.60 -27.09
CA LEU A 183 17.15 11.43 -28.35
C LEU A 183 16.87 12.79 -29.01
N ALA A 184 16.44 13.78 -28.24
CA ALA A 184 16.22 15.14 -28.75
C ALA A 184 17.50 15.76 -29.32
N MET A 185 18.65 15.57 -28.67
CA MET A 185 19.96 16.01 -29.18
C MET A 185 20.33 15.32 -30.50
N LEU A 186 20.08 14.02 -30.64
CA LEU A 186 20.35 13.28 -31.88
C LEU A 186 19.43 13.72 -33.04
N ILE A 187 18.13 13.89 -32.75
CA ILE A 187 17.15 14.36 -33.74
C ILE A 187 17.49 15.79 -34.17
N GLY A 188 17.77 16.67 -33.22
CA GLY A 188 18.16 18.06 -33.48
C GLY A 188 19.41 18.17 -34.36
N LYS A 189 20.42 17.29 -34.12
CA LYS A 189 21.64 17.23 -34.95
C LYS A 189 21.35 16.81 -36.39
N TRP A 190 20.44 15.88 -36.62
CA TRP A 190 20.15 15.35 -37.97
C TRP A 190 19.14 16.18 -38.74
N THR A 191 18.17 16.78 -38.05
CA THR A 191 17.06 17.51 -38.68
C THR A 191 17.18 19.02 -38.60
N GLY A 192 18.02 19.55 -37.71
CA GLY A 192 18.10 20.98 -37.39
C GLY A 192 16.89 21.53 -36.62
N LEU A 193 15.95 20.66 -36.20
CA LEU A 193 14.76 21.04 -35.47
C LEU A 193 15.02 21.09 -33.95
N ALA A 194 14.53 22.14 -33.30
CA ALA A 194 14.56 22.26 -31.82
C ALA A 194 13.38 21.48 -31.21
N VAL A 195 13.53 20.16 -31.09
CA VAL A 195 12.45 19.26 -30.59
C VAL A 195 12.53 18.98 -29.08
N ASP A 196 13.61 19.40 -28.41
CA ASP A 196 13.91 19.12 -27.01
C ASP A 196 12.82 19.61 -26.04
N GLY A 197 12.24 20.79 -26.28
CA GLY A 197 11.14 21.34 -25.49
C GLY A 197 9.87 20.47 -25.56
N TYR A 198 9.50 20.00 -26.75
CA TYR A 198 8.32 19.13 -26.93
C TYR A 198 8.50 17.76 -26.30
N VAL A 199 9.67 17.16 -26.51
CA VAL A 199 10.03 15.85 -25.89
C VAL A 199 10.07 16.00 -24.37
N GLY A 200 10.68 17.07 -23.86
CA GLY A 200 10.74 17.36 -22.42
C GLY A 200 9.36 17.51 -21.80
N LEU A 201 8.41 18.15 -22.48
CA LEU A 201 7.03 18.30 -21.98
C LEU A 201 6.30 16.94 -21.88
N VAL A 202 6.45 16.07 -22.87
CA VAL A 202 5.87 14.72 -22.82
C VAL A 202 6.46 13.91 -21.66
N VAL A 203 7.78 14.01 -21.45
CA VAL A 203 8.46 13.35 -20.32
C VAL A 203 7.99 13.93 -18.98
N ALA A 204 7.84 15.24 -18.87
CA ALA A 204 7.32 15.87 -17.65
C ALA A 204 5.93 15.36 -17.28
N LEU A 205 5.02 15.22 -18.25
CA LEU A 205 3.70 14.63 -18.03
C LEU A 205 3.78 13.17 -17.55
N PHE A 206 4.67 12.38 -18.12
CA PHE A 206 4.92 11.00 -17.66
C PHE A 206 5.43 10.97 -16.22
N ILE A 207 6.39 11.85 -15.87
CA ILE A 207 6.93 11.95 -14.49
C ILE A 207 5.83 12.36 -13.51
N LEU A 208 5.02 13.37 -13.83
CA LEU A 208 3.91 13.82 -12.99
C LEU A 208 2.89 12.72 -12.74
N PHE A 209 2.52 11.96 -13.78
CA PHE A 209 1.61 10.83 -13.63
C PHE A 209 2.21 9.72 -12.75
N SER A 210 3.49 9.39 -12.94
CA SER A 210 4.18 8.37 -12.16
C SER A 210 4.32 8.77 -10.69
N ALA A 211 4.65 10.05 -10.42
CA ALA A 211 4.75 10.59 -9.08
C ALA A 211 3.38 10.65 -8.36
N TYR A 212 2.31 11.02 -9.08
CA TYR A 212 0.95 10.96 -8.55
C TYR A 212 0.57 9.54 -8.12
N LYS A 213 0.88 8.54 -8.96
CA LYS A 213 0.64 7.13 -8.63
C LYS A 213 1.43 6.69 -7.39
N ALA A 214 2.72 7.01 -7.32
CA ALA A 214 3.56 6.70 -6.17
C ALA A 214 3.05 7.40 -4.89
N ALA A 215 2.62 8.67 -4.96
CA ALA A 215 2.02 9.37 -3.83
C ALA A 215 0.71 8.70 -3.37
N LYS A 216 -0.15 8.29 -4.29
CA LYS A 216 -1.39 7.56 -3.96
C LYS A 216 -1.10 6.23 -3.27
N GLU A 217 -0.13 5.46 -3.74
CA GLU A 217 0.25 4.16 -3.17
C GLU A 217 0.85 4.28 -1.77
N THR A 218 1.56 5.38 -1.48
CA THR A 218 2.11 5.64 -0.13
C THR A 218 1.11 6.28 0.83
N LEU A 219 0.15 7.03 0.30
CA LEU A 219 -0.89 7.68 1.10
C LEU A 219 -2.01 6.72 1.50
N SER A 220 -2.37 5.77 0.61
CA SER A 220 -3.48 4.84 0.82
C SER A 220 -3.39 4.06 2.14
N PRO A 221 -2.24 3.45 2.53
CA PRO A 221 -2.11 2.79 3.82
C PRO A 221 -2.26 3.73 5.04
N LEU A 222 -1.87 5.01 4.89
CA LEU A 222 -2.02 6.00 5.96
C LEU A 222 -3.49 6.37 6.20
N LEU A 223 -4.32 6.33 5.14
CA LEU A 223 -5.76 6.60 5.19
C LEU A 223 -6.60 5.40 5.62
N GLY A 224 -5.99 4.23 5.82
CA GLY A 224 -6.73 3.01 6.15
C GLY A 224 -7.15 2.23 4.90
N GLN A 225 -6.17 1.77 4.14
CA GLN A 225 -6.39 0.91 2.97
C GLN A 225 -7.02 -0.42 3.39
N ALA A 226 -7.96 -0.93 2.58
CA ALA A 226 -8.49 -2.29 2.73
C ALA A 226 -7.35 -3.33 2.73
N PRO A 227 -7.42 -4.36 3.59
CA PRO A 227 -6.40 -5.39 3.67
C PRO A 227 -6.32 -6.21 2.38
N ASP A 228 -5.15 -6.86 2.16
CA ASP A 228 -4.97 -7.81 1.06
C ASP A 228 -5.98 -8.97 1.20
N PRO A 229 -6.81 -9.28 0.19
CA PRO A 229 -7.75 -10.39 0.23
C PRO A 229 -7.12 -11.74 0.62
N ALA A 230 -5.85 -11.97 0.24
CA ALA A 230 -5.14 -13.16 0.65
C ALA A 230 -4.86 -13.21 2.17
N LEU A 231 -4.61 -12.05 2.79
CA LEU A 231 -4.48 -11.95 4.25
C LEU A 231 -5.82 -12.20 4.94
N VAL A 232 -6.90 -11.62 4.43
CA VAL A 232 -8.26 -11.84 4.95
C VAL A 232 -8.60 -13.33 4.93
N GLN A 233 -8.32 -14.02 3.82
CA GLN A 233 -8.56 -15.45 3.71
C GLN A 233 -7.71 -16.27 4.70
N GLN A 234 -6.42 -15.94 4.86
CA GLN A 234 -5.56 -16.59 5.84
C GLN A 234 -6.05 -16.44 7.28
N ILE A 235 -6.55 -15.24 7.64
CA ILE A 235 -7.14 -15.00 8.96
C ILE A 235 -8.37 -15.90 9.15
N ARG A 236 -9.28 -15.91 8.18
CA ARG A 236 -10.49 -16.75 8.22
C ARG A 236 -10.15 -18.24 8.34
N ASP A 237 -9.20 -18.72 7.55
CA ASP A 237 -8.78 -20.12 7.56
C ASP A 237 -8.22 -20.54 8.93
N ILE A 238 -7.42 -19.67 9.58
CA ILE A 238 -6.88 -19.93 10.93
C ILE A 238 -8.02 -19.97 11.95
N VAL A 239 -8.91 -18.99 11.94
CA VAL A 239 -10.00 -18.89 12.93
C VAL A 239 -11.00 -20.03 12.76
N LEU A 240 -11.37 -20.38 11.53
CA LEU A 240 -12.30 -21.47 11.22
C LEU A 240 -11.66 -22.87 11.25
N SER A 241 -10.37 -22.98 11.52
CA SER A 241 -9.69 -24.29 11.66
C SER A 241 -10.13 -25.07 12.90
N ASN A 242 -10.75 -24.40 13.86
CA ASN A 242 -11.27 -25.03 15.09
C ASN A 242 -12.78 -25.25 14.97
N ASP A 243 -13.21 -26.48 15.13
CA ASP A 243 -14.63 -26.89 14.99
C ASP A 243 -15.59 -26.18 15.97
N THR A 244 -15.08 -25.57 17.03
CA THR A 244 -15.86 -24.80 18.01
C THR A 244 -16.30 -23.44 17.43
N VAL A 245 -15.59 -22.90 16.44
CA VAL A 245 -15.91 -21.63 15.78
C VAL A 245 -16.84 -21.91 14.61
N LEU A 246 -18.05 -21.38 14.68
CA LEU A 246 -19.12 -21.63 13.71
C LEU A 246 -19.13 -20.59 12.57
N GLY A 247 -18.61 -19.38 12.83
CA GLY A 247 -18.57 -18.30 11.88
C GLY A 247 -17.58 -17.20 12.28
N VAL A 248 -17.23 -16.35 11.30
CA VAL A 248 -16.35 -15.19 11.49
C VAL A 248 -16.93 -13.98 10.76
N HIS A 249 -17.09 -12.87 11.47
CA HIS A 249 -17.59 -11.61 10.93
C HIS A 249 -16.85 -10.40 11.55
N ASP A 250 -17.17 -9.18 11.12
CA ASP A 250 -16.64 -7.91 11.60
C ASP A 250 -15.10 -7.88 11.69
N LEU A 251 -14.46 -8.45 10.67
CA LEU A 251 -13.01 -8.44 10.57
C LEU A 251 -12.51 -7.03 10.23
N VAL A 252 -11.75 -6.43 11.14
CA VAL A 252 -11.07 -5.16 10.95
C VAL A 252 -9.56 -5.36 11.04
N VAL A 253 -8.83 -4.83 10.08
CA VAL A 253 -7.37 -4.88 10.03
C VAL A 253 -6.80 -3.48 10.00
N HIS A 254 -6.08 -3.09 11.04
CA HIS A 254 -5.35 -1.83 11.12
C HIS A 254 -3.88 -2.03 10.78
N ASP A 255 -3.37 -1.23 9.85
CA ASP A 255 -1.96 -1.21 9.47
C ASP A 255 -1.23 -0.05 10.16
N TYR A 256 -0.31 -0.39 11.07
CA TYR A 256 0.62 0.56 11.72
C TYR A 256 2.02 0.55 11.09
N GLY A 257 2.12 0.07 9.87
CA GLY A 257 3.35 -0.06 9.11
C GLY A 257 3.75 -1.51 8.92
N PRO A 258 4.67 -1.79 8.01
CA PRO A 258 5.04 -3.14 7.62
C PRO A 258 5.40 -4.05 8.79
N GLY A 259 4.69 -5.18 8.90
CA GLY A 259 4.86 -6.15 10.00
C GLY A 259 4.30 -5.69 11.34
N ARG A 260 3.33 -4.75 11.34
CA ARG A 260 2.65 -4.25 12.54
C ARG A 260 1.16 -4.12 12.28
N LEU A 261 0.49 -5.24 12.24
CA LEU A 261 -0.96 -5.32 12.05
C LEU A 261 -1.66 -5.47 13.41
N MET A 262 -2.81 -4.83 13.54
CA MET A 262 -3.78 -5.08 14.60
C MET A 262 -5.06 -5.60 13.96
N ILE A 263 -5.52 -6.73 14.46
CA ILE A 263 -6.68 -7.45 13.93
C ILE A 263 -7.71 -7.55 15.02
N THR A 264 -8.93 -7.15 14.72
CA THR A 264 -10.10 -7.43 15.55
C THR A 264 -11.14 -8.14 14.70
N LEU A 265 -11.78 -9.14 15.28
CA LEU A 265 -12.84 -9.89 14.60
C LEU A 265 -13.80 -10.47 15.62
N HIS A 266 -14.95 -10.88 15.14
CA HIS A 266 -15.94 -11.61 15.91
C HIS A 266 -15.97 -13.08 15.49
N ALA A 267 -16.05 -13.98 16.47
CA ALA A 267 -16.17 -15.42 16.26
C ALA A 267 -17.48 -15.94 16.85
N GLU A 268 -18.33 -16.51 16.01
CA GLU A 268 -19.56 -17.17 16.43
C GLU A 268 -19.23 -18.49 17.12
N VAL A 269 -19.68 -18.67 18.38
CA VAL A 269 -19.49 -19.88 19.18
C VAL A 269 -20.81 -20.42 19.73
N PRO A 270 -20.95 -21.73 20.07
CA PRO A 270 -22.20 -22.26 20.61
C PRO A 270 -22.60 -21.61 21.95
N ALA A 271 -23.83 -21.10 22.07
CA ALA A 271 -24.31 -20.44 23.29
C ALA A 271 -24.39 -21.35 24.52
N HIS A 272 -24.48 -22.66 24.33
CA HIS A 272 -24.65 -23.68 25.40
C HIS A 272 -23.40 -24.48 25.71
N GLY A 273 -22.22 -23.96 25.41
CA GLY A 273 -20.92 -24.59 25.74
C GLY A 273 -20.36 -24.17 27.09
N ASP A 274 -19.29 -24.84 27.52
CA ASP A 274 -18.45 -24.37 28.64
C ASP A 274 -17.70 -23.12 28.22
N ILE A 275 -18.00 -21.99 28.84
CA ILE A 275 -17.43 -20.68 28.50
C ILE A 275 -15.91 -20.65 28.70
N MET A 276 -15.38 -21.38 29.72
CA MET A 276 -13.95 -21.44 29.97
C MET A 276 -13.22 -22.24 28.88
N ALA A 277 -13.80 -23.35 28.46
CA ALA A 277 -13.25 -24.15 27.37
C ALA A 277 -13.27 -23.37 26.03
N MET A 278 -14.34 -22.63 25.76
CA MET A 278 -14.42 -21.76 24.57
C MET A 278 -13.43 -20.61 24.63
N HIS A 279 -13.25 -19.98 25.79
CA HIS A 279 -12.22 -18.95 25.97
C HIS A 279 -10.82 -19.49 25.69
N ASP A 280 -10.48 -20.70 26.17
CA ASP A 280 -9.19 -21.31 25.88
C ASP A 280 -8.97 -21.56 24.37
N VAL A 281 -10.01 -21.93 23.64
CA VAL A 281 -9.96 -22.08 22.18
C VAL A 281 -9.65 -20.73 21.53
N ILE A 282 -10.37 -19.67 21.90
CA ILE A 282 -10.19 -18.34 21.33
C ILE A 282 -8.77 -17.81 21.66
N ASP A 283 -8.30 -17.92 22.90
CA ASP A 283 -6.96 -17.52 23.30
C ASP A 283 -5.86 -18.24 22.50
N ASN A 284 -6.06 -19.52 22.20
CA ASN A 284 -5.14 -20.30 21.36
C ASN A 284 -5.18 -19.81 19.89
N ILE A 285 -6.36 -19.49 19.35
CA ILE A 285 -6.49 -18.93 18.00
C ILE A 285 -5.81 -17.55 17.92
N GLU A 286 -6.01 -16.67 18.92
CA GLU A 286 -5.31 -15.36 18.98
C GLU A 286 -3.80 -15.55 18.97
N LYS A 287 -3.25 -16.50 19.75
CA LYS A 287 -1.81 -16.82 19.77
C LYS A 287 -1.34 -17.33 18.41
N GLU A 288 -2.11 -18.20 17.77
CA GLU A 288 -1.77 -18.73 16.44
C GLU A 288 -1.74 -17.63 15.38
N LEU A 289 -2.71 -16.70 15.41
CA LEU A 289 -2.71 -15.52 14.54
C LEU A 289 -1.48 -14.64 14.78
N MET A 290 -1.13 -14.38 16.06
CA MET A 290 0.05 -13.58 16.42
C MET A 290 1.35 -14.23 15.94
N GLU A 291 1.49 -15.56 16.08
CA GLU A 291 2.68 -16.30 15.66
C GLU A 291 2.82 -16.41 14.15
N LYS A 292 1.74 -16.76 13.45
CA LYS A 292 1.77 -16.98 11.99
C LYS A 292 1.78 -15.69 11.17
N LEU A 293 1.03 -14.65 11.62
CA LEU A 293 0.84 -13.42 10.86
C LEU A 293 1.65 -12.23 11.44
N HIS A 294 2.34 -12.42 12.57
CA HIS A 294 3.09 -11.36 13.26
C HIS A 294 2.23 -10.11 13.53
N CYS A 295 0.99 -10.32 13.96
CA CYS A 295 0.01 -9.29 14.27
C CYS A 295 -0.30 -9.27 15.77
N HIS A 296 -1.09 -8.28 16.20
CA HIS A 296 -1.81 -8.31 17.48
C HIS A 296 -3.27 -8.62 17.15
N ALA A 297 -3.80 -9.72 17.64
CA ALA A 297 -5.18 -10.13 17.38
C ALA A 297 -6.02 -10.05 18.66
N VAL A 298 -7.28 -9.64 18.51
CA VAL A 298 -8.33 -9.68 19.54
C VAL A 298 -9.59 -10.25 18.91
N ILE A 299 -10.15 -11.28 19.53
CA ILE A 299 -11.34 -11.96 19.05
C ILE A 299 -12.48 -11.77 20.05
N HIS A 300 -13.56 -11.17 19.61
CA HIS A 300 -14.79 -11.13 20.37
C HIS A 300 -15.59 -12.41 20.17
N MET A 301 -16.03 -13.04 21.27
CA MET A 301 -16.89 -14.23 21.18
C MET A 301 -18.35 -13.84 21.09
N ASP A 302 -19.05 -14.29 20.05
CA ASP A 302 -20.48 -14.15 19.88
C ASP A 302 -21.21 -15.48 20.11
N PRO A 303 -21.86 -15.66 21.26
CA PRO A 303 -22.61 -16.89 21.54
C PRO A 303 -23.88 -16.95 20.68
N ILE A 304 -23.98 -17.95 19.81
CA ILE A 304 -25.16 -18.17 18.97
C ILE A 304 -25.92 -19.42 19.37
N VAL A 305 -27.25 -19.33 19.30
CA VAL A 305 -28.16 -20.46 19.55
C VAL A 305 -28.32 -21.24 18.25
N THR A 306 -27.92 -22.49 18.24
CA THR A 306 -27.93 -23.40 17.08
C THR A 306 -29.12 -24.34 17.07
N ASP A 307 -30.26 -23.97 17.70
CA ASP A 307 -31.46 -24.79 17.59
C ASP A 307 -32.06 -24.75 16.16
N GLY A 308 -32.66 -25.85 15.73
CA GLY A 308 -33.15 -26.00 14.36
C GLY A 308 -34.18 -24.93 13.95
N SER A 309 -34.93 -24.36 14.92
CA SER A 309 -35.95 -23.33 14.65
C SER A 309 -35.32 -21.96 14.38
N VAL A 310 -34.26 -21.61 15.10
CA VAL A 310 -33.49 -20.36 14.89
C VAL A 310 -32.68 -20.43 13.60
N THR A 311 -32.03 -21.59 13.33
CA THR A 311 -31.31 -21.82 12.09
C THR A 311 -32.18 -21.67 10.85
N ALA A 312 -33.36 -22.32 10.85
CA ALA A 312 -34.33 -22.21 9.75
C ALA A 312 -34.81 -20.76 9.53
N LEU A 313 -35.01 -20.01 10.63
CA LEU A 313 -35.41 -18.61 10.54
C LEU A 313 -34.29 -17.71 10.03
N LYS A 314 -33.02 -17.95 10.45
CA LYS A 314 -31.80 -17.28 9.91
C LYS A 314 -31.72 -17.49 8.40
N GLU A 315 -31.92 -18.72 7.91
CA GLU A 315 -31.86 -19.03 6.49
C GLU A 315 -32.98 -18.31 5.70
N GLN A 316 -34.20 -18.28 6.22
CA GLN A 316 -35.31 -17.55 5.60
C GLN A 316 -35.00 -16.05 5.49
N VAL A 317 -34.50 -15.43 6.56
CA VAL A 317 -34.12 -14.02 6.56
C VAL A 317 -32.93 -13.78 5.60
N ALA A 318 -31.93 -14.68 5.57
CA ALA A 318 -30.81 -14.58 4.65
C ALA A 318 -31.21 -14.60 3.17
N VAL A 319 -32.23 -15.39 2.82
CA VAL A 319 -32.82 -15.38 1.47
C VAL A 319 -33.63 -14.10 1.21
N LEU A 320 -34.35 -13.62 2.21
CA LEU A 320 -35.20 -12.45 2.12
C LEU A 320 -34.41 -11.15 1.94
N VAL A 321 -33.29 -10.96 2.64
CA VAL A 321 -32.47 -9.76 2.50
C VAL A 321 -31.84 -9.64 1.11
N LYS A 322 -31.59 -10.75 0.41
CA LYS A 322 -31.12 -10.75 -0.99
C LYS A 322 -32.10 -10.16 -1.99
N GLN A 323 -33.38 -10.01 -1.62
CA GLN A 323 -34.37 -9.29 -2.43
C GLN A 323 -34.12 -7.77 -2.39
N VAL A 324 -33.53 -7.28 -1.31
CA VAL A 324 -33.12 -5.86 -1.17
C VAL A 324 -31.88 -5.55 -1.99
N ASP A 325 -30.86 -6.40 -1.84
CA ASP A 325 -29.64 -6.37 -2.66
C ASP A 325 -29.03 -7.79 -2.72
N PRO A 326 -28.72 -8.33 -3.91
CA PRO A 326 -28.19 -9.70 -4.05
C PRO A 326 -26.87 -9.96 -3.30
N GLY A 327 -26.09 -8.90 -3.03
CA GLY A 327 -24.84 -8.98 -2.29
C GLY A 327 -24.98 -8.89 -0.77
N LEU A 328 -26.19 -8.62 -0.23
CA LEU A 328 -26.42 -8.57 1.21
C LEU A 328 -26.18 -9.93 1.87
N THR A 329 -25.42 -9.91 2.95
CA THR A 329 -25.23 -11.04 3.87
C THR A 329 -25.67 -10.65 5.28
N ILE A 330 -25.97 -11.63 6.13
CA ILE A 330 -26.36 -11.39 7.53
C ILE A 330 -25.47 -12.19 8.48
N HIS A 331 -25.21 -11.64 9.66
CA HIS A 331 -24.48 -12.29 10.77
C HIS A 331 -25.05 -11.88 12.12
N ASP A 332 -24.57 -12.45 13.20
CA ASP A 332 -25.02 -12.23 14.60
C ASP A 332 -26.55 -12.36 14.75
N PHE A 333 -27.12 -13.40 14.13
CA PHE A 333 -28.58 -13.60 14.13
C PHE A 333 -29.08 -14.18 15.45
N ARG A 334 -29.95 -13.43 16.11
CA ARG A 334 -30.55 -13.79 17.39
C ARG A 334 -32.06 -13.60 17.36
N VAL A 335 -32.79 -14.45 18.10
CA VAL A 335 -34.27 -14.34 18.26
C VAL A 335 -34.60 -14.06 19.71
N VAL A 336 -35.24 -12.93 19.97
CA VAL A 336 -35.78 -12.59 21.28
C VAL A 336 -37.28 -12.78 21.23
N ARG A 337 -37.73 -13.88 21.83
CA ARG A 337 -39.15 -14.25 21.86
C ARG A 337 -39.95 -13.39 22.84
N GLY A 338 -41.00 -12.77 22.38
CA GLY A 338 -41.93 -11.96 23.16
C GLY A 338 -43.32 -12.58 23.26
N THR A 339 -44.19 -12.00 24.09
CA THR A 339 -45.56 -12.46 24.27
C THR A 339 -46.49 -12.06 23.11
N THR A 340 -46.16 -11.02 22.38
CA THR A 340 -46.94 -10.46 21.27
C THR A 340 -46.27 -10.58 19.92
N HIS A 341 -44.95 -10.59 19.88
CA HIS A 341 -44.11 -10.67 18.69
C HIS A 341 -42.72 -11.13 19.04
N ASP A 342 -41.98 -11.67 18.07
CA ASP A 342 -40.58 -12.01 18.20
C ASP A 342 -39.69 -10.96 17.50
N ASN A 343 -38.63 -10.54 18.18
CA ASN A 343 -37.61 -9.66 17.59
C ASN A 343 -36.52 -10.51 16.96
N LEU A 344 -36.28 -10.28 15.69
CA LEU A 344 -35.13 -10.82 14.94
C LEU A 344 -34.02 -9.77 14.95
N ILE A 345 -32.97 -10.03 15.73
CA ILE A 345 -31.84 -9.13 15.89
C ILE A 345 -30.71 -9.69 15.03
N PHE A 346 -30.17 -8.88 14.13
CA PHE A 346 -29.04 -9.27 13.28
C PHE A 346 -28.40 -8.06 12.63
N ASP A 347 -27.16 -8.25 12.19
CA ASP A 347 -26.43 -7.27 11.39
C ASP A 347 -26.43 -7.72 9.93
N ALA A 348 -26.45 -6.74 9.01
CA ALA A 348 -26.50 -6.98 7.58
C ALA A 348 -25.38 -6.18 6.89
N VAL A 349 -24.55 -6.87 6.10
CA VAL A 349 -23.44 -6.25 5.35
C VAL A 349 -23.92 -5.89 3.95
N LEU A 350 -23.90 -4.60 3.66
CA LEU A 350 -24.25 -4.04 2.36
C LEU A 350 -22.97 -3.79 1.54
N PRO A 351 -22.83 -4.34 0.33
CA PRO A 351 -21.67 -4.07 -0.51
C PRO A 351 -21.52 -2.59 -0.85
N PHE A 352 -20.31 -2.08 -0.94
CA PHE A 352 -20.05 -0.70 -1.40
C PHE A 352 -20.54 -0.43 -2.84
N SER A 353 -20.69 -1.48 -3.65
CA SER A 353 -21.23 -1.39 -5.01
C SER A 353 -22.75 -1.22 -5.06
N SER A 354 -23.46 -1.34 -3.94
CA SER A 354 -24.92 -1.18 -3.87
C SER A 354 -25.32 0.25 -4.21
N SER A 355 -26.44 0.39 -4.92
CA SER A 355 -27.05 1.69 -5.18
C SER A 355 -27.85 2.26 -3.99
N LYS A 356 -28.05 1.45 -2.94
CA LYS A 356 -28.82 1.81 -1.75
C LYS A 356 -27.92 2.29 -0.63
N THR A 357 -28.41 3.20 0.19
CA THR A 357 -27.76 3.55 1.45
C THR A 357 -28.08 2.52 2.54
N PRO A 358 -27.25 2.35 3.59
CA PRO A 358 -27.55 1.49 4.73
C PRO A 358 -28.92 1.75 5.34
N ALA A 359 -29.32 3.01 5.45
CA ALA A 359 -30.64 3.40 5.99
C ALA A 359 -31.82 2.91 5.11
N GLN A 360 -31.69 3.02 3.78
CA GLN A 360 -32.69 2.52 2.85
C GLN A 360 -32.79 0.99 2.90
N ALA A 361 -31.64 0.30 2.89
CA ALA A 361 -31.61 -1.15 3.01
C ALA A 361 -32.27 -1.63 4.33
N ALA A 362 -31.92 -0.98 5.46
CA ALA A 362 -32.54 -1.30 6.76
C ALA A 362 -34.03 -1.11 6.75
N GLN A 363 -34.55 -0.07 6.11
CA GLN A 363 -36.01 0.16 6.02
C GLN A 363 -36.70 -0.92 5.19
N GLU A 364 -36.14 -1.31 4.06
CA GLU A 364 -36.67 -2.37 3.21
C GLU A 364 -36.64 -3.74 3.91
N ILE A 365 -35.49 -4.07 4.57
CA ILE A 365 -35.36 -5.30 5.36
C ILE A 365 -36.45 -5.38 6.44
N ARG A 366 -36.65 -4.29 7.21
CA ARG A 366 -37.72 -4.25 8.23
C ARG A 366 -39.12 -4.49 7.65
N ALA A 367 -39.41 -3.93 6.47
CA ALA A 367 -40.68 -4.12 5.79
C ALA A 367 -40.87 -5.57 5.34
N LEU A 368 -39.83 -6.20 4.77
CA LEU A 368 -39.86 -7.58 4.32
C LEU A 368 -40.02 -8.56 5.50
N VAL A 369 -39.24 -8.37 6.58
CA VAL A 369 -39.39 -9.21 7.80
C VAL A 369 -40.77 -9.08 8.42
N ARG A 370 -41.32 -7.88 8.40
CA ARG A 370 -42.71 -7.66 8.91
C ARG A 370 -43.76 -8.38 8.09
N ALA A 371 -43.52 -8.63 6.81
CA ALA A 371 -44.43 -9.34 5.90
C ALA A 371 -44.29 -10.87 5.95
N MET A 372 -43.36 -11.42 6.72
CA MET A 372 -43.21 -12.88 6.89
C MET A 372 -44.40 -13.46 7.66
N ASP A 373 -44.67 -14.74 7.41
CA ASP A 373 -45.62 -15.52 8.18
C ASP A 373 -45.14 -15.66 9.64
N GLY A 374 -45.84 -15.03 10.57
CA GLY A 374 -45.44 -14.87 11.96
C GLY A 374 -45.44 -13.41 12.36
N ASN A 375 -45.35 -13.12 13.64
CA ASN A 375 -45.35 -11.73 14.12
C ASN A 375 -43.91 -11.28 14.43
N TYR A 376 -43.10 -11.09 13.36
CA TYR A 376 -41.68 -10.75 13.46
C TYR A 376 -41.41 -9.26 13.29
N TYR A 377 -40.43 -8.75 14.03
CA TYR A 377 -39.84 -7.41 13.88
C TYR A 377 -38.33 -7.51 13.73
N ALA A 378 -37.76 -6.87 12.70
CA ALA A 378 -36.34 -6.80 12.54
C ALA A 378 -35.74 -5.63 13.33
N VAL A 379 -34.79 -5.97 14.20
CA VAL A 379 -33.83 -5.02 14.82
C VAL A 379 -32.55 -5.22 14.06
N VAL A 380 -32.39 -4.49 12.97
CA VAL A 380 -31.26 -4.66 12.04
C VAL A 380 -30.36 -3.42 12.01
N THR A 381 -29.08 -3.65 12.15
CA THR A 381 -28.01 -2.71 11.80
C THR A 381 -27.53 -3.05 10.39
N VAL A 382 -27.38 -2.05 9.52
CA VAL A 382 -26.82 -2.25 8.17
C VAL A 382 -25.53 -1.45 8.06
N GLU A 383 -24.47 -2.12 7.70
CA GLU A 383 -23.15 -1.55 7.60
C GLU A 383 -22.41 -2.02 6.34
N HIS A 384 -21.23 -1.48 6.08
CA HIS A 384 -20.34 -1.92 5.02
C HIS A 384 -19.20 -2.76 5.61
N SER A 385 -18.74 -3.76 4.85
CA SER A 385 -17.55 -4.54 5.24
C SER A 385 -16.30 -3.67 5.25
N TYR A 386 -15.41 -3.91 6.19
CA TYR A 386 -14.06 -3.30 6.24
C TYR A 386 -13.02 -4.07 5.43
N THR A 387 -13.38 -5.19 4.83
CA THR A 387 -12.46 -6.12 4.16
C THR A 387 -12.79 -6.38 2.69
N ASP A 388 -13.91 -5.85 2.19
CA ASP A 388 -14.34 -6.01 0.80
C ASP A 388 -13.86 -4.89 -0.12
#